data_c37801087899efade0c8d13010b1c368
#
_entry.id   c37801087899efade0c8d13010b1c368
#
_cell.length_a   1.000
_cell.length_b   1.000
_cell.length_c   1.000
_cell.angle_alpha   90.00
_cell.angle_beta   90.00
_cell.angle_gamma   90.00
#
_symmetry.space_group_name_H-M   'P 1'
#
loop_
_entity.id
_entity.type
_entity.pdbx_description
1 polymer ?
#
loop_
_entity_poly.entity_id
_entity_poly.type
_entity_poly.pdbx_seq_one_letter_code
_entity_poly.pdbx_strand_id
1 'polypeptide(L)'
;LESGEPRDLHQCACLLGFGASAINPYLAHESIAELIEEGYLKMEFDDAVCAYDQALRQGVTKIAAKMGISCLQSYQSAKIFEAVGLKQDLIETYFRHIPSQVGGIGIEDLEADVRYYHQKAFDPLGLPKDLTLKSKGFHRFRRGQEAEEHLYDPETIIMLQRATQMGD
;
A
#
# COMPACT_ATOMS: atom_id res chain seq x y z
N LEU A 1 -11.79 -12.20 2.06
CA LEU A 1 -10.65 -12.39 1.19
C LEU A 1 -9.42 -12.71 2.03
N GLU A 2 -8.75 -13.80 1.72
CA GLU A 2 -7.47 -14.19 2.30
C GLU A 2 -6.43 -14.21 1.19
N SER A 3 -5.34 -13.45 1.37
CA SER A 3 -4.33 -13.30 0.32
C SER A 3 -3.00 -12.83 0.92
N GLY A 4 -1.89 -13.23 0.30
CA GLY A 4 -0.56 -12.71 0.59
C GLY A 4 -0.23 -11.36 -0.06
N GLU A 5 -1.08 -10.87 -0.99
CA GLU A 5 -0.79 -9.64 -1.73
C GLU A 5 -1.01 -8.35 -0.93
N PRO A 6 -2.12 -8.17 -0.18
CA PRO A 6 -2.33 -6.92 0.55
C PRO A 6 -1.37 -6.79 1.73
N ARG A 7 -0.55 -5.77 1.69
CA ARG A 7 0.48 -5.47 2.70
C ARG A 7 0.41 -4.05 3.20
N ASP A 8 -0.24 -3.17 2.48
CA ASP A 8 -0.34 -1.76 2.83
C ASP A 8 -1.78 -1.25 2.80
N LEU A 9 -1.94 -0.02 3.30
CA LEU A 9 -3.23 0.64 3.40
C LEU A 9 -3.91 0.80 2.04
N HIS A 10 -3.18 1.17 1.00
CA HIS A 10 -3.75 1.41 -0.33
C HIS A 10 -4.34 0.14 -0.92
N GLN A 11 -3.61 -0.97 -0.83
CA GLN A 11 -4.05 -2.27 -1.31
C GLN A 11 -5.33 -2.73 -0.59
N CYS A 12 -5.35 -2.60 0.75
CA CYS A 12 -6.54 -2.91 1.54
C CYS A 12 -7.73 -2.02 1.19
N ALA A 13 -7.51 -0.72 1.00
CA ALA A 13 -8.57 0.21 0.59
C ALA A 13 -9.12 -0.13 -0.80
N CYS A 14 -8.28 -0.49 -1.76
CA CYS A 14 -8.71 -0.95 -3.07
C CYS A 14 -9.58 -2.21 -2.98
N LEU A 15 -9.15 -3.22 -2.22
CA LEU A 15 -9.91 -4.47 -2.05
C LEU A 15 -11.30 -4.23 -1.45
N LEU A 16 -11.40 -3.38 -0.44
CA LEU A 16 -12.69 -2.96 0.14
C LEU A 16 -13.55 -2.23 -0.90
N GLY A 17 -12.97 -1.31 -1.66
CA GLY A 17 -13.66 -0.57 -2.70
C GLY A 17 -14.15 -1.45 -3.86
N PHE A 18 -13.48 -2.58 -4.12
CA PHE A 18 -13.92 -3.62 -5.06
C PHE A 18 -14.89 -4.64 -4.46
N GLY A 19 -15.20 -4.55 -3.17
CA GLY A 19 -16.29 -5.32 -2.55
C GLY A 19 -15.87 -6.37 -1.53
N ALA A 20 -14.59 -6.43 -1.15
CA ALA A 20 -14.19 -7.29 -0.03
C ALA A 20 -14.88 -6.83 1.25
N SER A 21 -15.52 -7.75 1.96
CA SER A 21 -16.17 -7.46 3.25
C SER A 21 -15.20 -7.62 4.42
N ALA A 22 -14.20 -8.49 4.25
CA ALA A 22 -13.13 -8.72 5.21
C ALA A 22 -11.85 -9.08 4.46
N ILE A 23 -10.71 -8.70 4.99
CA ILE A 23 -9.39 -8.97 4.44
C ILE A 23 -8.54 -9.61 5.52
N ASN A 24 -7.94 -10.76 5.20
CA ASN A 24 -6.91 -11.39 6.01
C ASN A 24 -5.56 -11.31 5.26
N PRO A 25 -4.69 -10.37 5.60
CA PRO A 25 -3.37 -10.21 4.99
C PRO A 25 -2.36 -11.17 5.66
N TYR A 26 -2.59 -12.48 5.53
CA TYR A 26 -1.88 -13.49 6.32
C TYR A 26 -0.35 -13.42 6.15
N LEU A 27 0.15 -13.13 4.93
CA LEU A 27 1.60 -13.05 4.70
C LEU A 27 2.24 -11.83 5.38
N ALA A 28 1.51 -10.73 5.54
CA ALA A 28 1.99 -9.60 6.33
C ALA A 28 2.11 -9.97 7.81
N HIS A 29 1.17 -10.74 8.36
CA HIS A 29 1.25 -11.25 9.74
C HIS A 29 2.41 -12.24 9.91
N GLU A 30 2.63 -13.15 8.96
CA GLU A 30 3.77 -14.08 8.97
C GLU A 30 5.11 -13.32 8.87
N SER A 31 5.17 -12.29 8.04
CA SER A 31 6.38 -11.43 7.94
C SER A 31 6.66 -10.67 9.25
N ILE A 32 5.64 -10.29 10.01
CA ILE A 32 5.81 -9.73 11.35
C ILE A 32 6.43 -10.75 12.30
N ALA A 33 5.97 -12.02 12.25
CA ALA A 33 6.55 -13.10 13.05
C ALA A 33 8.03 -13.29 12.73
N GLU A 34 8.39 -13.36 11.46
CA GLU A 34 9.78 -13.50 11.01
C GLU A 34 10.66 -12.34 11.49
N LEU A 35 10.18 -11.09 11.38
CA LEU A 35 10.92 -9.92 11.87
C LEU A 35 11.17 -9.95 13.39
N ILE A 36 10.26 -10.57 14.16
CA ILE A 36 10.43 -10.76 15.59
C ILE A 36 11.47 -11.86 15.86
N GLU A 37 11.38 -12.99 15.17
CA GLU A 37 12.32 -14.11 15.30
C GLU A 37 13.74 -13.68 14.94
N GLU A 38 13.91 -12.89 13.91
CA GLU A 38 15.23 -12.35 13.50
C GLU A 38 15.71 -11.18 14.37
N GLY A 39 14.90 -10.70 15.31
CA GLY A 39 15.26 -9.64 16.26
C GLY A 39 15.22 -8.22 15.70
N TYR A 40 14.69 -8.03 14.50
CA TYR A 40 14.47 -6.69 13.92
C TYR A 40 13.32 -5.95 14.62
N LEU A 41 12.30 -6.68 15.07
CA LEU A 41 11.17 -6.12 15.81
C LEU A 41 11.17 -6.67 17.24
N LYS A 42 11.30 -5.78 18.23
CA LYS A 42 11.31 -6.11 19.66
C LYS A 42 9.92 -5.86 20.27
N MET A 43 8.99 -6.75 20.00
CA MET A 43 7.60 -6.66 20.42
C MET A 43 7.00 -8.06 20.49
N GLU A 44 5.99 -8.27 21.31
CA GLU A 44 5.21 -9.51 21.28
C GLU A 44 4.39 -9.59 19.99
N PHE A 45 4.22 -10.81 19.46
CA PHE A 45 3.58 -11.04 18.17
C PHE A 45 2.15 -10.47 18.12
N ASP A 46 1.33 -10.78 19.13
CA ASP A 46 -0.07 -10.32 19.16
C ASP A 46 -0.16 -8.78 19.22
N ASP A 47 0.73 -8.13 19.95
CA ASP A 47 0.80 -6.67 20.03
C ASP A 47 1.22 -6.05 18.68
N ALA A 48 2.17 -6.66 18.00
CA ALA A 48 2.65 -6.21 16.71
C ALA A 48 1.58 -6.35 15.62
N VAL A 49 0.90 -7.48 15.55
CA VAL A 49 -0.23 -7.72 14.64
C VAL A 49 -1.39 -6.75 14.95
N CYS A 50 -1.73 -6.58 16.23
CA CYS A 50 -2.77 -5.64 16.65
C CYS A 50 -2.43 -4.21 16.21
N ALA A 51 -1.19 -3.77 16.39
CA ALA A 51 -0.73 -2.44 15.97
C ALA A 51 -0.81 -2.26 14.45
N TYR A 52 -0.39 -3.27 13.67
CA TYR A 52 -0.49 -3.28 12.22
C TYR A 52 -1.94 -3.18 11.75
N ASP A 53 -2.81 -4.03 12.27
CA ASP A 53 -4.24 -4.04 11.94
C ASP A 53 -4.93 -2.73 12.33
N GLN A 54 -4.55 -2.16 13.46
CA GLN A 54 -5.07 -0.86 13.90
C GLN A 54 -4.64 0.25 12.96
N ALA A 55 -3.40 0.24 12.47
CA ALA A 55 -2.91 1.20 11.49
C ALA A 55 -3.70 1.12 10.18
N LEU A 56 -3.97 -0.10 9.68
CA LEU A 56 -4.81 -0.30 8.49
C LEU A 56 -6.23 0.22 8.71
N ARG A 57 -6.87 -0.13 9.83
CA ARG A 57 -8.24 0.35 10.16
C ARG A 57 -8.33 1.86 10.26
N GLN A 58 -7.38 2.50 10.94
CA GLN A 58 -7.32 3.96 11.04
C GLN A 58 -7.07 4.61 9.67
N GLY A 59 -6.22 4.01 8.87
CA GLY A 59 -5.94 4.48 7.52
C GLY A 59 -7.15 4.42 6.60
N VAL A 60 -7.90 3.32 6.59
CA VAL A 60 -9.16 3.18 5.83
C VAL A 60 -10.19 4.21 6.30
N THR A 61 -10.34 4.38 7.61
CA THR A 61 -11.22 5.40 8.19
C THR A 61 -10.84 6.81 7.70
N LYS A 62 -9.55 7.11 7.67
CA LYS A 62 -9.03 8.40 7.17
C LYS A 62 -9.31 8.60 5.68
N ILE A 63 -9.19 7.55 4.85
CA ILE A 63 -9.53 7.59 3.43
C ILE A 63 -11.03 7.88 3.26
N ALA A 64 -11.90 7.14 3.96
CA ALA A 64 -13.33 7.35 3.91
C ALA A 64 -13.73 8.78 4.36
N ALA A 65 -13.12 9.26 5.45
CA ALA A 65 -13.36 10.62 5.95
C ALA A 65 -12.96 11.69 4.94
N LYS A 66 -11.84 11.53 4.23
CA LYS A 66 -11.43 12.47 3.16
C LYS A 66 -12.40 12.49 1.98
N MET A 67 -13.08 11.40 1.73
CA MET A 67 -14.10 11.28 0.68
C MET A 67 -15.50 11.73 1.14
N GLY A 68 -15.66 12.12 2.40
CA GLY A 68 -16.95 12.46 2.99
C GLY A 68 -17.85 11.24 3.24
N ILE A 69 -17.29 10.04 3.30
CA ILE A 69 -18.02 8.80 3.52
C ILE A 69 -18.00 8.49 5.02
N SER A 70 -19.18 8.52 5.65
CA SER A 70 -19.34 8.27 7.08
C SER A 70 -19.62 6.80 7.43
N CYS A 71 -20.00 5.99 6.46
CA CYS A 71 -20.36 4.58 6.64
C CYS A 71 -19.57 3.72 5.68
N LEU A 72 -18.84 2.71 6.19
CA LEU A 72 -17.97 1.87 5.38
C LEU A 72 -18.75 1.09 4.30
N GLN A 73 -20.00 0.76 4.53
CA GLN A 73 -20.86 0.12 3.54
C GLN A 73 -21.03 0.96 2.26
N SER A 74 -20.98 2.28 2.38
CA SER A 74 -21.01 3.17 1.22
C SER A 74 -19.70 3.22 0.44
N TYR A 75 -18.61 2.80 1.05
CA TYR A 75 -17.30 2.66 0.39
C TYR A 75 -17.16 1.29 -0.30
N GLN A 76 -17.72 0.24 0.31
CA GLN A 76 -17.64 -1.12 -0.24
C GLN A 76 -18.33 -1.20 -1.60
N SER A 77 -17.67 -1.81 -2.57
CA SER A 77 -18.14 -1.94 -3.96
C SER A 77 -18.39 -0.61 -4.68
N ALA A 78 -17.98 0.50 -4.15
CA ALA A 78 -18.18 1.82 -4.77
C ALA A 78 -17.40 1.97 -6.09
N LYS A 79 -16.33 1.20 -6.27
CA LYS A 79 -15.48 1.18 -7.49
C LYS A 79 -15.04 2.58 -7.93
N ILE A 80 -14.74 3.45 -6.98
CA ILE A 80 -14.34 4.85 -7.18
C ILE A 80 -12.86 4.97 -7.53
N PHE A 81 -12.40 4.15 -8.45
CA PHE A 81 -11.02 4.08 -8.88
C PHE A 81 -10.91 4.37 -10.37
N GLU A 82 -9.73 4.75 -10.78
CA GLU A 82 -9.32 4.83 -12.18
C GLU A 82 -8.21 3.80 -12.41
N ALA A 83 -8.31 3.05 -13.49
CA ALA A 83 -7.25 2.15 -13.90
C ALA A 83 -6.21 2.93 -14.71
N VAL A 84 -4.95 2.83 -14.31
CA VAL A 84 -3.83 3.49 -14.96
C VAL A 84 -2.81 2.45 -15.39
N GLY A 85 -2.45 2.44 -16.67
CA GLY A 85 -1.40 1.57 -17.18
C GLY A 85 -1.82 0.14 -17.46
N LEU A 86 -3.12 -0.15 -17.61
CA LEU A 86 -3.65 -1.45 -18.02
C LEU A 86 -4.27 -1.38 -19.42
N LYS A 87 -4.14 -2.45 -20.21
CA LYS A 87 -4.82 -2.57 -21.51
C LYS A 87 -6.35 -2.57 -21.33
N GLN A 88 -7.05 -1.98 -22.30
CA GLN A 88 -8.49 -1.83 -22.27
C GLN A 88 -9.26 -3.16 -22.20
N ASP A 89 -8.82 -4.17 -22.93
CA ASP A 89 -9.40 -5.52 -22.94
C ASP A 89 -9.36 -6.19 -21.54
N LEU A 90 -8.26 -5.99 -20.81
CA LEU A 90 -8.11 -6.46 -19.43
C LEU A 90 -9.10 -5.76 -18.51
N ILE A 91 -9.25 -4.42 -18.66
CA ILE A 91 -10.19 -3.63 -17.87
C ILE A 91 -11.64 -4.06 -18.16
N GLU A 92 -12.01 -4.21 -19.42
CA GLU A 92 -13.35 -4.64 -19.82
C GLU A 92 -13.71 -6.03 -19.32
N THR A 93 -12.72 -6.91 -19.21
CA THR A 93 -12.92 -8.28 -18.74
C THR A 93 -13.04 -8.37 -17.22
N TYR A 94 -12.11 -7.74 -16.49
CA TYR A 94 -11.95 -7.96 -15.05
C TYR A 94 -12.38 -6.77 -14.19
N PHE A 95 -12.35 -5.56 -14.75
CA PHE A 95 -12.62 -4.31 -14.02
C PHE A 95 -13.74 -3.49 -14.65
N ARG A 96 -14.83 -4.15 -15.02
CA ARG A 96 -15.97 -3.52 -15.69
C ARG A 96 -16.42 -2.24 -14.98
N HIS A 97 -16.67 -1.20 -15.78
CA HIS A 97 -17.11 0.12 -15.37
C HIS A 97 -16.04 0.96 -14.64
N ILE A 98 -14.79 0.50 -14.59
CA ILE A 98 -13.70 1.33 -14.12
C ILE A 98 -13.20 2.19 -15.28
N PRO A 99 -13.16 3.54 -15.11
CA PRO A 99 -12.60 4.42 -16.14
C PRO A 99 -11.09 4.21 -16.27
N SER A 100 -10.59 4.34 -17.49
CA SER A 100 -9.16 4.35 -17.77
C SER A 100 -8.86 5.32 -18.91
N GLN A 101 -7.95 6.24 -18.66
CA GLN A 101 -7.48 7.20 -19.66
C GLN A 101 -6.07 6.86 -20.16
N VAL A 102 -5.33 6.02 -19.42
CA VAL A 102 -3.96 5.65 -19.74
C VAL A 102 -3.88 4.13 -19.87
N GLY A 103 -3.75 3.66 -21.10
CA GLY A 103 -3.50 2.25 -21.39
C GLY A 103 -2.07 1.82 -21.02
N GLY A 104 -1.77 0.52 -21.11
CA GLY A 104 -0.45 -0.02 -20.78
C GLY A 104 -0.36 -1.52 -20.95
N ILE A 105 0.03 -2.22 -19.88
CA ILE A 105 0.35 -3.64 -19.87
C ILE A 105 -0.89 -4.54 -19.97
N GLY A 106 -0.70 -5.71 -20.56
CA GLY A 106 -1.70 -6.78 -20.66
C GLY A 106 -1.46 -7.89 -19.67
N ILE A 107 -2.22 -8.98 -19.86
CA ILE A 107 -2.14 -10.14 -18.97
C ILE A 107 -0.78 -10.85 -19.10
N GLU A 108 -0.19 -10.86 -20.30
CA GLU A 108 1.12 -11.49 -20.53
C GLU A 108 2.25 -10.74 -19.79
N ASP A 109 2.16 -9.43 -19.72
CA ASP A 109 3.14 -8.61 -18.97
C ASP A 109 3.01 -8.85 -17.47
N LEU A 110 1.76 -8.96 -16.96
CA LEU A 110 1.52 -9.32 -15.55
C LEU A 110 2.03 -10.73 -15.22
N GLU A 111 1.84 -11.70 -16.13
CA GLU A 111 2.41 -13.04 -15.96
C GLU A 111 3.94 -13.00 -15.93
N ALA A 112 4.56 -12.21 -16.80
CA ALA A 112 6.01 -12.05 -16.83
C ALA A 112 6.56 -11.46 -15.53
N ASP A 113 5.88 -10.46 -14.96
CA ASP A 113 6.23 -9.87 -13.67
C ASP A 113 6.12 -10.89 -12.52
N VAL A 114 5.03 -11.65 -12.46
CA VAL A 114 4.85 -12.70 -11.45
C VAL A 114 5.94 -13.76 -11.57
N ARG A 115 6.26 -14.21 -12.78
CA ARG A 115 7.34 -15.17 -13.03
C ARG A 115 8.71 -14.63 -12.61
N TYR A 116 8.98 -13.36 -12.92
CA TYR A 116 10.23 -12.70 -12.51
C TYR A 116 10.39 -12.67 -10.99
N TYR A 117 9.36 -12.25 -10.25
CA TYR A 117 9.41 -12.23 -8.80
C TYR A 117 9.50 -13.63 -8.19
N HIS A 118 8.78 -14.60 -8.75
CA HIS A 118 8.86 -16.00 -8.34
C HIS A 118 10.29 -16.56 -8.52
N GLN A 119 10.87 -16.38 -9.70
CA GLN A 119 12.26 -16.83 -9.96
C GLN A 119 13.26 -16.16 -9.03
N LYS A 120 13.04 -14.88 -8.73
CA LYS A 120 13.90 -14.16 -7.79
C LYS A 120 13.77 -14.69 -6.36
N ALA A 121 12.58 -15.10 -5.94
CA ALA A 121 12.34 -15.66 -4.61
C ALA A 121 12.87 -17.10 -4.48
N PHE A 122 12.70 -17.92 -5.50
CA PHE A 122 13.05 -19.35 -5.53
C PHE A 122 14.23 -19.61 -6.47
N ASP A 123 15.39 -19.02 -6.16
CA ASP A 123 16.60 -19.28 -6.92
C ASP A 123 17.03 -20.74 -6.76
N PRO A 124 17.16 -21.51 -7.85
CA PRO A 124 17.53 -22.91 -7.79
C PRO A 124 18.93 -23.18 -7.23
N LEU A 125 19.78 -22.17 -7.20
CA LEU A 125 21.15 -22.30 -6.66
C LEU A 125 21.23 -22.15 -5.13
N GLY A 126 20.11 -21.75 -4.45
CA GLY A 126 20.05 -21.65 -2.99
C GLY A 126 21.07 -20.70 -2.36
N LEU A 127 21.60 -19.77 -3.13
CA LEU A 127 22.55 -18.79 -2.61
C LEU A 127 21.87 -17.84 -1.63
N PRO A 128 22.54 -17.46 -0.52
CA PRO A 128 21.98 -16.49 0.40
C PRO A 128 21.67 -15.19 -0.34
N LYS A 129 20.41 -14.81 -0.34
CA LYS A 129 19.93 -13.60 -1.01
C LYS A 129 19.90 -12.46 -0.03
N ASP A 130 20.22 -11.28 -0.54
CA ASP A 130 19.82 -10.05 0.12
C ASP A 130 18.29 -9.97 0.08
N LEU A 131 17.67 -10.30 1.20
CA LEU A 131 16.20 -10.27 1.39
C LEU A 131 15.67 -8.85 1.52
N THR A 132 16.56 -7.84 1.58
CA THR A 132 16.13 -6.46 1.65
C THR A 132 15.47 -6.03 0.33
N LEU A 133 14.18 -5.71 0.39
CA LEU A 133 13.49 -5.10 -0.72
C LEU A 133 14.02 -3.68 -0.91
N LYS A 134 14.64 -3.42 -2.05
CA LYS A 134 15.01 -2.05 -2.42
C LYS A 134 13.75 -1.20 -2.44
N SER A 135 13.70 -0.15 -1.63
CA SER A 135 12.61 0.82 -1.69
C SER A 135 12.56 1.44 -3.09
N LYS A 136 11.47 1.23 -3.80
CA LYS A 136 11.24 1.85 -5.12
C LYS A 136 10.69 3.28 -5.03
N GLY A 137 10.83 3.90 -3.85
CA GLY A 137 10.46 5.29 -3.64
C GLY A 137 9.02 5.44 -3.13
N PHE A 138 8.86 5.46 -1.83
CA PHE A 138 7.77 6.21 -1.26
C PHE A 138 8.09 7.71 -1.42
N HIS A 139 7.10 8.52 -1.76
CA HIS A 139 7.23 9.97 -1.72
C HIS A 139 7.46 10.41 -0.26
N ARG A 140 8.72 10.45 0.14
CA ARG A 140 9.14 10.94 1.45
C ARG A 140 10.19 12.01 1.22
N PHE A 141 10.09 13.09 1.97
CA PHE A 141 11.15 14.08 2.02
C PHE A 141 12.41 13.43 2.56
N ARG A 142 13.52 13.55 1.83
CA ARG A 142 14.83 13.20 2.35
C ARG A 142 15.22 14.20 3.43
N ARG A 143 15.91 13.71 4.44
CA ARG A 143 16.51 14.54 5.49
C ARG A 143 18.02 14.41 5.41
N GLY A 144 18.75 15.50 5.60
CA GLY A 144 20.21 15.51 5.62
C GLY A 144 20.80 16.55 4.67
N GLN A 145 22.12 16.68 4.68
CA GLN A 145 22.84 17.74 3.93
C GLN A 145 22.74 17.58 2.40
N GLU A 146 22.40 16.38 1.90
CA GLU A 146 22.22 16.11 0.46
C GLU A 146 20.75 16.12 0.02
N ALA A 147 19.83 16.55 0.90
CA ALA A 147 18.43 16.66 0.52
C ALA A 147 18.19 17.93 -0.30
N GLU A 148 17.41 17.79 -1.37
CA GLU A 148 16.95 18.97 -2.13
C GLU A 148 15.99 19.80 -1.27
N GLU A 149 16.15 21.10 -1.32
CA GLU A 149 15.22 22.05 -0.71
C GLU A 149 14.00 22.24 -1.62
N HIS A 150 12.82 22.14 -1.04
CA HIS A 150 11.54 22.33 -1.72
C HIS A 150 10.76 23.47 -1.05
N LEU A 151 10.05 24.25 -1.85
CA LEU A 151 9.22 25.35 -1.36
C LEU A 151 8.16 24.88 -0.34
N TYR A 152 7.63 23.67 -0.52
CA TYR A 152 6.64 23.04 0.34
C TYR A 152 7.23 21.86 1.10
N ASP A 153 8.30 22.09 1.83
CA ASP A 153 8.87 21.07 2.70
C ASP A 153 8.07 20.88 4.00
N PRO A 154 8.32 19.82 4.77
CA PRO A 154 7.61 19.59 6.02
C PRO A 154 7.79 20.69 7.05
N GLU A 155 8.94 21.37 7.05
CA GLU A 155 9.25 22.44 8.01
C GLU A 155 8.43 23.70 7.70
N THR A 156 8.38 24.09 6.43
CA THR A 156 7.54 25.20 5.95
C THR A 156 6.06 24.95 6.27
N ILE A 157 5.58 23.74 6.06
CA ILE A 157 4.18 23.38 6.36
C ILE A 157 3.92 23.44 7.88
N ILE A 158 4.85 22.94 8.71
CA ILE A 158 4.71 23.01 10.17
C ILE A 158 4.70 24.47 10.64
N MET A 159 5.56 25.33 10.09
CA MET A 159 5.59 26.76 10.43
C MET A 159 4.28 27.45 10.07
N LEU A 160 3.75 27.18 8.86
CA LEU A 160 2.47 27.72 8.42
C LEU A 160 1.31 27.27 9.32
N GLN A 161 1.27 26.00 9.68
CA GLN A 161 0.26 25.45 10.59
C GLN A 161 0.35 26.09 11.99
N ARG A 162 1.54 26.31 12.51
CA ARG A 162 1.75 26.99 13.80
C ARG A 162 1.27 28.44 13.74
N ALA A 163 1.65 29.19 12.71
CA ALA A 163 1.20 30.57 12.55
C ALA A 163 -0.31 30.68 12.52
N THR A 164 -0.99 29.83 11.74
CA THR A 164 -2.47 29.82 11.69
C THR A 164 -3.13 29.41 13.00
N GLN A 165 -2.50 28.57 13.81
CA GLN A 165 -3.02 28.19 15.14
C GLN A 165 -2.81 29.28 16.19
N MET A 166 -1.74 30.06 16.07
CA MET A 166 -1.42 31.15 17.00
C MET A 166 -2.18 32.44 16.67
N GLY A 167 -2.81 32.53 15.49
CA GLY A 167 -3.60 33.67 15.06
C GLY A 167 -2.79 34.86 14.56
N ASP A 168 -1.54 34.62 14.16
CA ASP A 168 -0.65 35.61 13.56
C ASP A 168 -0.65 35.51 12.01
#